data_20e15e46bab6134cae4ce64bbab925ce
#
_entry.id   20e15e46bab6134cae4ce64bbab925ce
#
_cell.length_a   1.000
_cell.length_b   1.000
_cell.length_c   1.000
_cell.angle_alpha   90.00
_cell.angle_beta   90.00
_cell.angle_gamma   90.00
#
_symmetry.space_group_name_H-M   'P 1'
#
loop_
_entity.id
_entity.type
_entity.pdbx_description
1 polymer ?
#
loop_
_entity_poly.entity_id
_entity_poly.type
_entity_poly.pdbx_seq_one_letter_code
_entity_poly.pdbx_strand_id
1 'polypeptide(L)'
;ALLAVRIFTGRTHQIRVHLARAGFPLWGDAVYGPEDKASPAARQLLHAWKLEFVHPVSGAAMSFVCPPPEDFPRAMLALERGTRRVILTGMPGCGKSAVLERMEKRHIPVWSADRAVAAQYQPGADGWHLMRQRWGDAFFDDSGRVERGKLTKLLAETPGMRRELERMIHPLVRDSMESFFLKAEADGKTVAVAEVPLWFETGWTSPGAAVAVIVCPDEIRHERLRATRSWSGEKIAAVESWQWKQQDKIAAADLHIRNAGSLDELDAEVDAFCATLEEKERERGEKLCAAWRKFWSGGESQA
;
A
#
# COMPACT_ATOMS: atom_id res chain seq x y z
N ALA A 1 18.50 0.33 -9.51
CA ALA A 1 19.22 1.53 -9.95
C ALA A 1 19.44 1.50 -11.46
N LEU A 2 19.46 2.68 -12.14
CA LEU A 2 19.92 2.83 -13.52
C LEU A 2 21.41 3.25 -13.47
N LEU A 3 22.25 2.53 -14.22
CA LEU A 3 23.70 2.79 -14.25
C LEU A 3 24.14 3.20 -15.65
N ALA A 4 24.96 4.26 -15.75
CA ALA A 4 25.76 4.56 -16.94
C ALA A 4 27.14 3.91 -16.78
N VAL A 5 27.48 3.00 -17.68
CA VAL A 5 28.72 2.21 -17.61
C VAL A 5 29.60 2.57 -18.80
N ARG A 6 30.83 3.05 -18.54
CA ARG A 6 31.84 3.24 -19.57
C ARG A 6 32.79 2.03 -19.57
N ILE A 7 32.94 1.41 -20.73
CA ILE A 7 33.86 0.29 -20.92
C ILE A 7 35.09 0.71 -21.74
N PHE A 8 36.25 0.17 -21.37
CA PHE A 8 37.52 0.41 -22.11
C PHE A 8 37.92 -0.80 -22.95
N THR A 9 37.26 -1.95 -22.72
CA THR A 9 37.45 -3.19 -23.47
C THR A 9 36.10 -3.82 -23.76
N GLY A 10 35.94 -4.52 -24.87
CA GLY A 10 34.70 -5.15 -25.29
C GLY A 10 34.74 -6.66 -25.22
N ARG A 11 35.06 -7.25 -24.03
CA ARG A 11 35.04 -8.72 -23.89
C ARG A 11 33.60 -9.25 -23.86
N THR A 12 33.45 -10.51 -24.28
CA THR A 12 32.16 -11.19 -24.32
C THR A 12 31.44 -11.09 -22.97
N HIS A 13 30.24 -10.53 -23.00
CA HIS A 13 29.35 -10.34 -21.84
C HIS A 13 29.99 -9.58 -20.64
N GLN A 14 31.03 -8.77 -20.90
CA GLN A 14 31.83 -8.15 -19.85
C GLN A 14 31.01 -7.45 -18.76
N ILE A 15 30.09 -6.56 -19.13
CA ILE A 15 29.24 -5.83 -18.18
C ILE A 15 28.37 -6.81 -17.40
N ARG A 16 27.74 -7.75 -18.10
CA ARG A 16 26.83 -8.76 -17.51
C ARG A 16 27.54 -9.60 -16.45
N VAL A 17 28.74 -10.14 -16.78
CA VAL A 17 29.53 -10.97 -15.87
C VAL A 17 30.04 -10.16 -14.67
N HIS A 18 30.54 -8.94 -14.90
CA HIS A 18 31.08 -8.12 -13.83
C HIS A 18 30.00 -7.74 -12.80
N LEU A 19 28.85 -7.28 -13.29
CA LEU A 19 27.74 -6.91 -12.41
C LEU A 19 27.18 -8.12 -11.66
N ALA A 20 27.02 -9.27 -12.32
CA ALA A 20 26.57 -10.50 -11.68
C ALA A 20 27.54 -10.95 -10.57
N ARG A 21 28.87 -10.91 -10.83
CA ARG A 21 29.88 -11.24 -9.80
C ARG A 21 29.91 -10.26 -8.64
N ALA A 22 29.55 -9.00 -8.88
CA ALA A 22 29.43 -8.00 -7.82
C ALA A 22 28.13 -8.14 -7.00
N GLY A 23 27.27 -9.12 -7.30
CA GLY A 23 25.98 -9.34 -6.63
C GLY A 23 24.82 -8.49 -7.20
N PHE A 24 25.04 -7.79 -8.32
CA PHE A 24 24.06 -6.92 -8.96
C PHE A 24 23.81 -7.32 -10.43
N PRO A 25 23.30 -8.53 -10.71
CA PRO A 25 23.03 -8.95 -12.08
C PRO A 25 22.07 -8.01 -12.78
N LEU A 26 22.20 -7.89 -14.11
CA LEU A 26 21.28 -7.09 -14.89
C LEU A 26 19.88 -7.68 -14.85
N TRP A 27 18.91 -6.82 -14.76
CA TRP A 27 17.52 -7.23 -14.76
C TRP A 27 17.11 -7.83 -16.11
N GLY A 28 16.40 -8.96 -16.08
CA GLY A 28 16.05 -9.73 -17.29
C GLY A 28 17.21 -10.49 -17.91
N ASP A 29 18.36 -10.62 -17.23
CA ASP A 29 19.48 -11.40 -17.72
C ASP A 29 19.25 -12.91 -17.45
N ALA A 30 18.84 -13.64 -18.49
CA ALA A 30 18.55 -15.06 -18.40
C ALA A 30 19.79 -15.98 -18.21
N VAL A 31 21.01 -15.43 -18.37
CA VAL A 31 22.26 -16.21 -18.26
C VAL A 31 22.99 -15.99 -16.96
N TYR A 32 23.03 -14.75 -16.48
CA TYR A 32 23.79 -14.34 -15.29
C TYR A 32 22.88 -13.80 -14.18
N GLY A 33 21.59 -13.67 -14.44
CA GLY A 33 20.58 -13.25 -13.46
C GLY A 33 20.19 -14.41 -12.53
N PRO A 34 19.40 -14.12 -11.50
CA PRO A 34 18.82 -15.15 -10.64
C PRO A 34 17.86 -16.04 -11.46
N GLU A 35 17.75 -17.29 -11.06
CA GLU A 35 16.84 -18.27 -11.69
C GLU A 35 15.35 -17.92 -11.50
N ASP A 36 15.07 -16.90 -10.68
CA ASP A 36 13.71 -16.46 -10.39
C ASP A 36 13.05 -15.86 -11.63
N LYS A 37 11.96 -16.51 -12.07
CA LYS A 37 11.21 -16.18 -13.29
C LYS A 37 10.37 -14.90 -13.18
N ALA A 38 10.45 -14.19 -12.07
CA ALA A 38 9.62 -13.01 -11.80
C ALA A 38 10.16 -11.70 -12.38
N SER A 39 11.16 -11.75 -13.27
CA SER A 39 11.63 -10.50 -13.91
C SER A 39 10.59 -9.97 -14.89
N PRO A 40 10.07 -8.74 -14.70
CA PRO A 40 9.14 -8.12 -15.62
C PRO A 40 9.81 -7.65 -16.92
N ALA A 41 11.13 -7.83 -17.06
CA ALA A 41 11.88 -7.52 -18.27
C ALA A 41 12.02 -8.78 -19.16
N ALA A 42 11.52 -8.69 -20.39
CA ALA A 42 11.58 -9.78 -21.36
C ALA A 42 13.01 -10.08 -21.89
N ARG A 43 13.97 -9.21 -21.63
CA ARG A 43 15.39 -9.32 -22.00
C ARG A 43 16.26 -8.63 -20.94
N GLN A 44 17.58 -8.89 -20.99
CA GLN A 44 18.52 -8.13 -20.18
C GLN A 44 18.42 -6.62 -20.49
N LEU A 45 18.24 -5.82 -19.46
CA LEU A 45 18.20 -4.35 -19.57
C LEU A 45 19.62 -3.80 -19.72
N LEU A 46 20.17 -3.97 -20.90
CA LEU A 46 21.45 -3.46 -21.32
C LEU A 46 21.30 -2.78 -22.69
N HIS A 47 21.80 -1.56 -22.82
CA HIS A 47 21.70 -0.78 -24.05
C HIS A 47 22.96 0.08 -24.26
N ALA A 48 23.50 0.04 -25.48
CA ALA A 48 24.61 0.90 -25.88
C ALA A 48 24.05 2.26 -26.34
N TRP A 49 23.93 3.20 -25.41
CA TRP A 49 23.29 4.50 -25.66
C TRP A 49 24.22 5.54 -26.31
N LYS A 50 25.56 5.36 -26.18
CA LYS A 50 26.57 6.27 -26.76
C LYS A 50 27.76 5.48 -27.28
N LEU A 51 28.18 5.80 -28.50
CA LEU A 51 29.38 5.26 -29.14
C LEU A 51 30.24 6.39 -29.65
N GLU A 52 31.50 6.44 -29.24
CA GLU A 52 32.48 7.40 -29.67
C GLU A 52 33.72 6.67 -30.18
N PHE A 53 34.19 7.07 -31.37
CA PHE A 53 35.43 6.52 -31.97
C PHE A 53 36.03 7.48 -32.97
N VAL A 54 37.30 7.27 -33.29
CA VAL A 54 37.97 7.98 -34.38
C VAL A 54 37.80 7.19 -35.67
N HIS A 55 37.25 7.84 -36.70
CA HIS A 55 37.02 7.19 -37.99
C HIS A 55 38.36 6.73 -38.61
N PRO A 56 38.51 5.43 -38.98
CA PRO A 56 39.82 4.84 -39.30
C PRO A 56 40.45 5.38 -40.55
N VAL A 57 39.67 5.97 -41.45
CA VAL A 57 40.21 6.51 -42.71
C VAL A 57 40.38 8.04 -42.66
N SER A 58 39.36 8.75 -42.16
CA SER A 58 39.38 10.24 -42.16
C SER A 58 40.04 10.83 -40.92
N GLY A 59 40.25 10.06 -39.86
CA GLY A 59 40.73 10.57 -38.58
C GLY A 59 39.73 11.46 -37.82
N ALA A 60 38.53 11.64 -38.33
CA ALA A 60 37.51 12.46 -37.68
C ALA A 60 36.93 11.75 -36.43
N ALA A 61 36.73 12.54 -35.35
CA ALA A 61 35.99 12.05 -34.16
C ALA A 61 34.54 11.87 -34.54
N MET A 62 34.01 10.67 -34.26
CA MET A 62 32.60 10.28 -34.50
C MET A 62 31.93 10.05 -33.18
N SER A 63 30.72 10.55 -33.05
CA SER A 63 29.85 10.29 -31.87
C SER A 63 28.44 9.94 -32.31
N PHE A 64 27.90 8.86 -31.77
CA PHE A 64 26.57 8.40 -32.07
C PHE A 64 25.83 8.20 -30.75
N VAL A 65 24.57 8.67 -30.69
CA VAL A 65 23.69 8.51 -29.54
C VAL A 65 22.44 7.78 -30.00
N CYS A 66 22.08 6.75 -29.26
CA CYS A 66 20.83 6.01 -29.43
C CYS A 66 20.10 5.92 -28.08
N PRO A 67 18.96 6.61 -27.92
CA PRO A 67 18.23 6.59 -26.67
C PRO A 67 17.83 5.18 -26.23
N PRO A 68 17.87 4.84 -24.93
CA PRO A 68 17.39 3.56 -24.45
C PRO A 68 15.90 3.42 -24.76
N PRO A 69 15.45 2.22 -25.21
CA PRO A 69 14.05 1.97 -25.57
C PRO A 69 13.12 1.97 -24.35
N GLU A 70 11.81 2.01 -24.60
CA GLU A 70 10.76 2.15 -23.58
C GLU A 70 10.65 1.00 -22.58
N ASP A 71 11.28 -0.14 -22.82
CA ASP A 71 11.36 -1.22 -21.83
C ASP A 71 12.17 -0.79 -20.57
N PHE A 72 13.10 0.18 -20.69
CA PHE A 72 13.81 0.72 -19.53
C PHE A 72 12.89 1.47 -18.56
N PRO A 73 12.16 2.54 -18.96
CA PRO A 73 11.26 3.21 -18.02
C PRO A 73 10.13 2.31 -17.53
N ARG A 74 9.62 1.39 -18.35
CA ARG A 74 8.62 0.39 -17.92
C ARG A 74 9.17 -0.53 -16.85
N ALA A 75 10.39 -1.00 -17.00
CA ALA A 75 11.06 -1.82 -16.01
C ALA A 75 11.38 -1.03 -14.73
N MET A 76 11.83 0.23 -14.84
CA MET A 76 12.02 1.10 -13.68
C MET A 76 10.72 1.31 -12.91
N LEU A 77 9.61 1.56 -13.63
CA LEU A 77 8.29 1.64 -13.02
C LEU A 77 7.90 0.34 -12.30
N ALA A 78 8.20 -0.81 -12.89
CA ALA A 78 7.94 -2.10 -12.25
C ALA A 78 8.82 -2.35 -11.01
N LEU A 79 10.06 -1.80 -10.96
CA LEU A 79 10.91 -1.80 -9.76
C LEU A 79 10.44 -0.82 -8.69
N GLU A 80 9.83 0.30 -9.11
CA GLU A 80 9.20 1.25 -8.20
C GLU A 80 7.79 0.80 -7.76
N ARG A 81 7.25 -0.23 -8.40
CA ARG A 81 5.98 -0.85 -8.04
C ARG A 81 6.14 -1.66 -6.76
N GLY A 82 6.30 -0.94 -5.66
CA GLY A 82 5.81 -1.44 -4.39
C GLY A 82 4.30 -1.68 -4.50
N THR A 83 3.79 -2.58 -3.70
CA THR A 83 2.35 -2.78 -3.54
C THR A 83 1.64 -1.43 -3.37
N ARG A 84 0.65 -1.14 -4.21
CA ARG A 84 -0.18 0.05 -4.00
C ARG A 84 -0.91 -0.08 -2.68
N ARG A 85 -0.53 0.75 -1.75
CA ARG A 85 -1.12 0.81 -0.41
C ARG A 85 -2.41 1.60 -0.48
N VAL A 86 -3.48 1.03 0.02
CA VAL A 86 -4.79 1.70 0.11
C VAL A 86 -5.26 1.66 1.55
N ILE A 87 -5.60 2.82 2.09
CA ILE A 87 -6.25 2.93 3.38
C ILE A 87 -7.75 3.05 3.15
N LEU A 88 -8.52 2.08 3.65
CA LEU A 88 -9.97 2.08 3.55
C LEU A 88 -10.57 2.60 4.86
N THR A 89 -11.37 3.65 4.77
CA THR A 89 -12.05 4.25 5.92
C THR A 89 -13.51 4.56 5.61
N GLY A 90 -14.24 5.08 6.58
CA GLY A 90 -15.64 5.46 6.44
C GLY A 90 -16.40 5.38 7.76
N MET A 91 -17.57 5.97 7.76
CA MET A 91 -18.44 6.08 8.94
C MET A 91 -18.89 4.71 9.48
N PRO A 92 -19.30 4.62 10.76
CA PRO A 92 -19.96 3.42 11.28
C PRO A 92 -21.18 3.02 10.43
N GLY A 93 -21.38 1.74 10.19
CA GLY A 93 -22.50 1.23 9.38
C GLY A 93 -22.36 1.40 7.86
N CYS A 94 -21.31 2.03 7.34
CA CYS A 94 -21.10 2.19 5.89
C CYS A 94 -20.76 0.90 5.14
N GLY A 95 -20.51 -0.22 5.84
CA GLY A 95 -20.27 -1.53 5.23
C GLY A 95 -18.81 -1.86 4.92
N LYS A 96 -17.84 -1.31 5.68
CA LYS A 96 -16.40 -1.61 5.52
C LYS A 96 -16.10 -3.10 5.45
N SER A 97 -16.66 -3.90 6.35
CA SER A 97 -16.44 -5.35 6.38
C SER A 97 -16.95 -6.04 5.11
N ALA A 98 -18.09 -5.59 4.55
CA ALA A 98 -18.63 -6.13 3.31
C ALA A 98 -17.74 -5.80 2.10
N VAL A 99 -17.11 -4.63 2.08
CA VAL A 99 -16.13 -4.24 1.06
C VAL A 99 -14.87 -5.09 1.19
N LEU A 100 -14.33 -5.26 2.40
CA LEU A 100 -13.14 -6.10 2.63
C LEU A 100 -13.37 -7.55 2.18
N GLU A 101 -14.52 -8.15 2.52
CA GLU A 101 -14.86 -9.51 2.08
C GLU A 101 -14.86 -9.64 0.55
N ARG A 102 -15.32 -8.62 -0.16
CA ARG A 102 -15.32 -8.60 -1.61
C ARG A 102 -13.93 -8.45 -2.21
N MET A 103 -13.07 -7.70 -1.55
CA MET A 103 -11.66 -7.58 -1.92
C MET A 103 -10.91 -8.89 -1.67
N GLU A 104 -11.17 -9.58 -0.54
CA GLU A 104 -10.61 -10.90 -0.26
C GLU A 104 -11.02 -11.94 -1.33
N LYS A 105 -12.29 -11.94 -1.77
CA LYS A 105 -12.77 -12.79 -2.88
C LYS A 105 -12.04 -12.54 -4.21
N ARG A 106 -11.52 -11.33 -4.42
CA ARG A 106 -10.70 -10.94 -5.58
C ARG A 106 -9.20 -11.12 -5.35
N HIS A 107 -8.83 -11.87 -4.30
CA HIS A 107 -7.43 -12.13 -3.91
C HIS A 107 -6.60 -10.86 -3.62
N ILE A 108 -7.25 -9.77 -3.28
CA ILE A 108 -6.60 -8.55 -2.78
C ILE A 108 -6.32 -8.75 -1.30
N PRO A 109 -5.07 -8.66 -0.84
CA PRO A 109 -4.75 -8.72 0.58
C PRO A 109 -5.46 -7.60 1.34
N VAL A 110 -6.06 -7.96 2.47
CA VAL A 110 -6.73 -7.01 3.35
C VAL A 110 -6.24 -7.15 4.80
N TRP A 111 -6.17 -6.02 5.47
CA TRP A 111 -5.88 -5.92 6.89
C TRP A 111 -6.90 -5.02 7.56
N SER A 112 -7.22 -5.27 8.84
CA SER A 112 -8.20 -4.48 9.59
C SER A 112 -7.62 -4.08 10.94
N ALA A 113 -7.72 -2.80 11.28
CA ALA A 113 -7.31 -2.26 12.57
C ALA A 113 -8.05 -2.93 13.73
N ASP A 114 -9.36 -3.18 13.58
CA ASP A 114 -10.15 -3.85 14.64
C ASP A 114 -9.66 -5.28 14.88
N ARG A 115 -9.31 -6.02 13.82
CA ARG A 115 -8.72 -7.37 13.95
C ARG A 115 -7.32 -7.30 14.58
N ALA A 116 -6.51 -6.32 14.22
CA ALA A 116 -5.18 -6.14 14.79
C ALA A 116 -5.22 -5.75 16.27
N VAL A 117 -6.11 -4.85 16.68
CA VAL A 117 -6.35 -4.54 18.10
C VAL A 117 -6.79 -5.81 18.85
N ALA A 118 -7.73 -6.59 18.28
CA ALA A 118 -8.17 -7.83 18.91
C ALA A 118 -7.03 -8.86 19.05
N ALA A 119 -6.09 -8.90 18.10
CA ALA A 119 -4.91 -9.75 18.18
C ALA A 119 -3.96 -9.31 19.30
N GLN A 120 -3.81 -8.02 19.56
CA GLN A 120 -2.99 -7.51 20.67
C GLN A 120 -3.54 -7.86 22.05
N TYR A 121 -4.82 -8.23 22.15
CA TYR A 121 -5.45 -8.64 23.39
C TYR A 121 -5.42 -10.17 23.63
N GLN A 122 -4.83 -10.92 22.70
CA GLN A 122 -4.69 -12.38 22.89
C GLN A 122 -3.53 -12.68 23.86
N PRO A 123 -3.65 -13.74 24.68
CA PRO A 123 -2.60 -14.18 25.56
C PRO A 123 -1.26 -14.37 24.82
N GLY A 124 -0.21 -13.76 25.35
CA GLY A 124 1.13 -13.80 24.77
C GLY A 124 1.45 -12.75 23.70
N ALA A 125 0.47 -11.93 23.28
CA ALA A 125 0.74 -10.80 22.42
C ALA A 125 1.43 -9.65 23.18
N ASP A 126 2.17 -8.80 22.46
CA ASP A 126 2.87 -7.67 23.09
C ASP A 126 1.91 -6.71 23.81
N GLY A 127 0.77 -6.39 23.21
CA GLY A 127 -0.27 -5.58 23.83
C GLY A 127 -0.82 -6.22 25.11
N TRP A 128 -1.02 -7.54 25.12
CA TRP A 128 -1.45 -8.29 26.29
C TRP A 128 -0.41 -8.18 27.43
N HIS A 129 0.90 -8.34 27.12
CA HIS A 129 1.97 -8.19 28.10
C HIS A 129 2.05 -6.78 28.68
N LEU A 130 1.96 -5.75 27.82
CA LEU A 130 1.96 -4.36 28.25
C LEU A 130 0.77 -4.04 29.17
N MET A 131 -0.44 -4.50 28.82
CA MET A 131 -1.64 -4.30 29.60
C MET A 131 -1.52 -4.96 30.98
N ARG A 132 -1.01 -6.21 31.03
CA ARG A 132 -0.85 -6.96 32.27
C ARG A 132 0.23 -6.34 33.16
N GLN A 133 1.34 -5.89 32.55
CA GLN A 133 2.39 -5.18 33.30
C GLN A 133 1.88 -3.88 33.92
N ARG A 134 0.99 -3.17 33.20
CA ARG A 134 0.51 -1.84 33.63
C ARG A 134 -0.62 -1.88 34.64
N TRP A 135 -1.56 -2.82 34.50
CA TRP A 135 -2.81 -2.87 35.30
C TRP A 135 -3.03 -4.21 36.00
N GLY A 136 -2.06 -5.12 35.98
CA GLY A 136 -2.21 -6.45 36.58
C GLY A 136 -3.34 -7.23 35.92
N ASP A 137 -4.04 -8.02 36.75
CA ASP A 137 -5.11 -8.91 36.29
C ASP A 137 -6.53 -8.26 36.34
N ALA A 138 -6.63 -6.94 36.50
CA ALA A 138 -7.88 -6.20 36.73
C ALA A 138 -9.01 -6.47 35.73
N PHE A 139 -8.66 -6.81 34.49
CA PHE A 139 -9.63 -7.10 33.41
C PHE A 139 -9.31 -8.39 32.64
N PHE A 140 -8.54 -9.29 33.26
CA PHE A 140 -8.32 -10.61 32.72
C PHE A 140 -9.26 -11.63 33.40
N ASP A 141 -9.63 -12.67 32.65
CA ASP A 141 -10.31 -13.83 33.21
C ASP A 141 -9.31 -14.85 33.80
N ASP A 142 -9.80 -15.90 34.42
CA ASP A 142 -9.00 -16.97 35.04
C ASP A 142 -8.12 -17.72 34.04
N SER A 143 -8.40 -17.62 32.73
CA SER A 143 -7.60 -18.19 31.65
C SER A 143 -6.56 -17.19 31.10
N GLY A 144 -6.50 -16.00 31.66
CA GLY A 144 -5.61 -14.91 31.25
C GLY A 144 -6.06 -14.19 29.98
N ARG A 145 -7.32 -14.33 29.54
CA ARG A 145 -7.86 -13.61 28.38
C ARG A 145 -8.45 -12.26 28.82
N VAL A 146 -8.33 -11.27 27.94
CA VAL A 146 -8.96 -9.96 28.19
C VAL A 146 -10.47 -10.07 28.17
N GLU A 147 -11.09 -9.82 29.30
CA GLU A 147 -12.55 -9.75 29.44
C GLU A 147 -13.06 -8.38 28.99
N ARG A 148 -13.56 -8.32 27.76
CA ARG A 148 -13.98 -7.05 27.12
C ARG A 148 -14.98 -6.25 27.95
N GLY A 149 -15.88 -6.93 28.66
CA GLY A 149 -16.85 -6.27 29.53
C GLY A 149 -16.20 -5.53 30.68
N LYS A 150 -15.27 -6.17 31.39
CA LYS A 150 -14.50 -5.55 32.47
C LYS A 150 -13.63 -4.40 31.95
N LEU A 151 -12.93 -4.60 30.82
CA LEU A 151 -12.12 -3.57 30.19
C LEU A 151 -12.98 -2.33 29.84
N THR A 152 -14.12 -2.53 29.18
CA THR A 152 -15.02 -1.43 28.80
C THR A 152 -15.50 -0.65 30.02
N LYS A 153 -15.85 -1.33 31.11
CA LYS A 153 -16.28 -0.73 32.37
C LYS A 153 -15.16 0.09 32.98
N LEU A 154 -13.97 -0.45 33.12
CA LEU A 154 -12.80 0.25 33.66
C LEU A 154 -12.41 1.46 32.82
N LEU A 155 -12.47 1.37 31.50
CA LEU A 155 -12.19 2.50 30.59
C LEU A 155 -13.22 3.64 30.77
N ALA A 156 -14.46 3.32 31.14
CA ALA A 156 -15.50 4.31 31.42
C ALA A 156 -15.33 4.96 32.80
N GLU A 157 -14.91 4.17 33.79
CA GLU A 157 -14.82 4.58 35.20
C GLU A 157 -13.49 5.25 35.57
N THR A 158 -12.41 5.00 34.79
CA THR A 158 -11.06 5.46 35.12
C THR A 158 -10.61 6.58 34.16
N PRO A 159 -10.61 7.86 34.58
CA PRO A 159 -10.16 8.96 33.76
C PRO A 159 -8.72 8.75 33.27
N GLY A 160 -8.49 8.94 31.98
CA GLY A 160 -7.16 8.83 31.36
C GLY A 160 -6.72 7.41 30.96
N MET A 161 -7.30 6.35 31.53
CA MET A 161 -6.95 4.97 31.22
C MET A 161 -7.13 4.65 29.73
N ARG A 162 -8.18 5.17 29.10
CA ARG A 162 -8.42 5.02 27.65
C ARG A 162 -7.26 5.59 26.84
N ARG A 163 -6.80 6.80 27.13
CA ARG A 163 -5.69 7.43 26.43
C ARG A 163 -4.36 6.69 26.63
N GLU A 164 -4.20 6.12 27.80
CA GLU A 164 -3.01 5.32 28.12
C GLU A 164 -3.01 4.00 27.34
N LEU A 165 -4.13 3.29 27.29
CA LEU A 165 -4.31 2.09 26.50
C LEU A 165 -4.08 2.36 25.00
N GLU A 166 -4.67 3.44 24.48
CA GLU A 166 -4.47 3.85 23.09
C GLU A 166 -2.99 4.12 22.80
N ARG A 167 -2.27 4.84 23.68
CA ARG A 167 -0.82 5.08 23.51
C ARG A 167 0.01 3.82 23.51
N MET A 168 -0.39 2.78 24.20
CA MET A 168 0.30 1.50 24.26
C MET A 168 -0.01 0.63 23.04
N ILE A 169 -1.26 0.59 22.61
CA ILE A 169 -1.74 -0.33 21.57
C ILE A 169 -1.57 0.25 20.16
N HIS A 170 -1.77 1.55 19.94
CA HIS A 170 -1.69 2.16 18.61
C HIS A 170 -0.35 1.96 17.91
N PRO A 171 0.82 2.08 18.57
CA PRO A 171 2.10 1.77 17.92
C PRO A 171 2.15 0.33 17.39
N LEU A 172 1.73 -0.66 18.19
CA LEU A 172 1.74 -2.07 17.81
C LEU A 172 0.82 -2.35 16.63
N VAL A 173 -0.36 -1.72 16.62
CA VAL A 173 -1.32 -1.84 15.51
C VAL A 173 -0.78 -1.21 14.24
N ARG A 174 -0.14 -0.03 14.34
CA ARG A 174 0.49 0.64 13.21
C ARG A 174 1.65 -0.18 12.63
N ASP A 175 2.50 -0.73 13.48
CA ASP A 175 3.62 -1.57 13.06
C ASP A 175 3.12 -2.87 12.39
N SER A 176 2.00 -3.43 12.88
CA SER A 176 1.31 -4.55 12.23
C SER A 176 0.79 -4.17 10.83
N MET A 177 0.25 -2.96 10.65
CA MET A 177 -0.19 -2.46 9.33
C MET A 177 0.99 -2.31 8.36
N GLU A 178 2.09 -1.72 8.80
CA GLU A 178 3.29 -1.58 7.97
C GLU A 178 3.88 -2.95 7.61
N SER A 179 3.95 -3.87 8.56
CA SER A 179 4.39 -5.26 8.32
C SER A 179 3.50 -5.98 7.31
N PHE A 180 2.18 -5.75 7.36
CA PHE A 180 1.24 -6.28 6.37
C PHE A 180 1.53 -5.74 4.96
N PHE A 181 1.77 -4.44 4.80
CA PHE A 181 2.10 -3.86 3.50
C PHE A 181 3.44 -4.36 2.96
N LEU A 182 4.47 -4.45 3.81
CA LEU A 182 5.78 -5.00 3.42
C LEU A 182 5.67 -6.47 2.99
N LYS A 183 4.84 -7.26 3.70
CA LYS A 183 4.59 -8.65 3.31
C LYS A 183 3.87 -8.74 1.97
N ALA A 184 2.83 -7.94 1.74
CA ALA A 184 2.13 -7.91 0.46
C ALA A 184 3.08 -7.55 -0.70
N GLU A 185 4.01 -6.64 -0.47
CA GLU A 185 5.05 -6.27 -1.43
C GLU A 185 6.02 -7.41 -1.70
N ALA A 186 6.51 -8.09 -0.66
CA ALA A 186 7.36 -9.27 -0.78
C ALA A 186 6.67 -10.43 -1.52
N ASP A 187 5.35 -10.58 -1.32
CA ASP A 187 4.50 -11.56 -1.99
C ASP A 187 4.12 -11.14 -3.44
N GLY A 188 4.67 -10.01 -3.95
CA GLY A 188 4.45 -9.51 -5.31
C GLY A 188 3.02 -9.03 -5.59
N LYS A 189 2.27 -8.64 -4.56
CA LYS A 189 0.91 -8.13 -4.73
C LYS A 189 0.91 -6.72 -5.30
N THR A 190 0.06 -6.46 -6.27
CA THR A 190 -0.07 -5.14 -6.91
C THR A 190 -0.82 -4.13 -6.05
N VAL A 191 -1.77 -4.59 -5.24
CA VAL A 191 -2.60 -3.78 -4.34
C VAL A 191 -2.71 -4.48 -3.00
N ALA A 192 -2.72 -3.72 -1.90
CA ALA A 192 -3.07 -4.19 -0.57
C ALA A 192 -3.90 -3.12 0.16
N VAL A 193 -4.92 -3.54 0.91
CA VAL A 193 -5.89 -2.64 1.52
C VAL A 193 -5.88 -2.80 3.04
N ALA A 194 -5.64 -1.69 3.75
CA ALA A 194 -5.74 -1.65 5.21
C ALA A 194 -6.98 -0.85 5.63
N GLU A 195 -7.90 -1.48 6.34
CA GLU A 195 -9.07 -0.82 6.90
C GLU A 195 -8.71 -0.16 8.23
N VAL A 196 -8.84 1.16 8.28
CA VAL A 196 -8.62 1.98 9.47
C VAL A 196 -9.82 2.91 9.67
N PRO A 197 -10.76 2.57 10.55
CA PRO A 197 -12.02 3.33 10.72
C PRO A 197 -11.81 4.79 11.10
N LEU A 198 -10.80 5.08 11.92
CA LEU A 198 -10.47 6.39 12.46
C LEU A 198 -9.20 6.97 11.82
N TRP A 199 -8.98 6.74 10.53
CA TRP A 199 -7.76 7.18 9.85
C TRP A 199 -7.47 8.67 10.00
N PHE A 200 -8.46 9.50 9.74
CA PHE A 200 -8.30 10.96 9.81
C PHE A 200 -8.18 11.46 11.26
N GLU A 201 -8.87 10.82 12.19
CA GLU A 201 -8.89 11.18 13.61
C GLU A 201 -7.61 10.79 14.34
N THR A 202 -6.97 9.70 13.93
CA THR A 202 -5.71 9.24 14.55
C THR A 202 -4.50 10.07 14.12
N GLY A 203 -4.61 10.79 13.00
CA GLY A 203 -3.49 11.50 12.39
C GLY A 203 -2.38 10.57 11.89
N TRP A 204 -2.68 9.28 11.68
CA TRP A 204 -1.72 8.35 11.10
C TRP A 204 -1.38 8.73 9.68
N THR A 205 -0.17 8.38 9.28
CA THR A 205 0.32 8.57 7.92
C THR A 205 0.89 7.25 7.40
N SER A 206 0.66 6.96 6.14
CA SER A 206 1.34 5.89 5.41
C SER A 206 1.83 6.48 4.09
N PRO A 207 3.13 6.76 3.96
CA PRO A 207 3.67 7.45 2.78
C PRO A 207 3.33 6.70 1.49
N GLY A 208 2.77 7.43 0.53
CA GLY A 208 2.38 6.89 -0.78
C GLY A 208 1.08 6.07 -0.80
N ALA A 209 0.42 5.89 0.34
CA ALA A 209 -0.89 5.25 0.38
C ALA A 209 -1.99 6.17 -0.16
N ALA A 210 -2.90 5.61 -0.96
CA ALA A 210 -4.14 6.29 -1.33
C ALA A 210 -5.21 6.05 -0.25
N VAL A 211 -5.99 7.08 0.06
CA VAL A 211 -7.11 6.97 1.01
C VAL A 211 -8.42 6.78 0.25
N ALA A 212 -9.13 5.70 0.54
CA ALA A 212 -10.44 5.39 0.00
C ALA A 212 -11.51 5.49 1.10
N VAL A 213 -12.59 6.21 0.82
CA VAL A 213 -13.73 6.37 1.73
C VAL A 213 -14.94 5.62 1.21
N ILE A 214 -15.56 4.81 2.07
CA ILE A 214 -16.86 4.22 1.77
C ILE A 214 -17.95 5.24 2.07
N VAL A 215 -18.71 5.59 1.03
CA VAL A 215 -19.79 6.57 1.05
C VAL A 215 -21.11 5.83 1.16
N CYS A 216 -21.90 6.14 2.19
CA CYS A 216 -23.21 5.55 2.42
C CYS A 216 -24.13 6.61 3.05
N PRO A 217 -25.37 6.81 2.56
CA PRO A 217 -26.34 7.73 3.17
C PRO A 217 -26.56 7.43 4.66
N ASP A 218 -26.73 8.50 5.45
CA ASP A 218 -26.85 8.40 6.90
C ASP A 218 -28.05 7.55 7.32
N GLU A 219 -29.16 7.64 6.63
CA GLU A 219 -30.38 6.88 6.87
C GLU A 219 -30.10 5.36 6.79
N ILE A 220 -29.42 4.94 5.72
CA ILE A 220 -29.07 3.54 5.48
C ILE A 220 -28.05 3.05 6.52
N ARG A 221 -27.07 3.86 6.86
CA ARG A 221 -26.06 3.51 7.88
C ARG A 221 -26.72 3.33 9.25
N HIS A 222 -27.59 4.27 9.63
CA HIS A 222 -28.29 4.23 10.91
C HIS A 222 -29.24 3.03 11.00
N GLU A 223 -29.95 2.72 9.91
CA GLU A 223 -30.78 1.51 9.84
C GLU A 223 -29.94 0.25 10.02
N ARG A 224 -28.83 0.12 9.29
CA ARG A 224 -27.90 -1.01 9.42
C ARG A 224 -27.36 -1.14 10.83
N LEU A 225 -26.99 -0.04 11.50
CA LEU A 225 -26.48 -0.05 12.87
C LEU A 225 -27.55 -0.49 13.89
N ARG A 226 -28.81 -0.06 13.71
CA ARG A 226 -29.93 -0.52 14.54
C ARG A 226 -30.19 -2.01 14.32
N ALA A 227 -30.25 -2.46 13.07
CA ALA A 227 -30.57 -3.84 12.73
C ALA A 227 -29.46 -4.85 13.15
N THR A 228 -28.18 -4.50 12.90
CA THR A 228 -27.07 -5.46 13.09
C THR A 228 -26.36 -5.35 14.43
N ARG A 229 -26.39 -4.18 15.08
CA ARG A 229 -25.67 -3.91 16.33
C ARG A 229 -26.57 -3.49 17.49
N SER A 230 -27.88 -3.36 17.25
CA SER A 230 -28.88 -2.89 18.23
C SER A 230 -28.49 -1.53 18.85
N TRP A 231 -27.88 -0.64 18.05
CA TRP A 231 -27.49 0.69 18.54
C TRP A 231 -28.70 1.62 18.60
N SER A 232 -28.85 2.32 19.74
CA SER A 232 -29.81 3.41 19.86
C SER A 232 -29.38 4.64 19.06
N GLY A 233 -30.29 5.53 18.76
CA GLY A 233 -29.99 6.81 18.11
C GLY A 233 -28.97 7.65 18.90
N GLU A 234 -29.08 7.67 20.22
CA GLU A 234 -28.14 8.36 21.10
C GLU A 234 -26.72 7.78 21.00
N LYS A 235 -26.60 6.43 20.95
CA LYS A 235 -25.31 5.78 20.80
C LYS A 235 -24.68 6.07 19.43
N ILE A 236 -25.48 6.08 18.36
CA ILE A 236 -25.02 6.44 17.03
C ILE A 236 -24.48 7.87 17.04
N ALA A 237 -25.24 8.84 17.53
CA ALA A 237 -24.83 10.24 17.61
C ALA A 237 -23.56 10.42 18.46
N ALA A 238 -23.46 9.74 19.60
CA ALA A 238 -22.27 9.77 20.46
C ALA A 238 -21.02 9.25 19.74
N VAL A 239 -21.12 8.13 19.00
CA VAL A 239 -19.97 7.57 18.26
C VAL A 239 -19.58 8.46 17.08
N GLU A 240 -20.57 9.02 16.38
CA GLU A 240 -20.31 9.92 15.24
C GLU A 240 -19.70 11.27 15.67
N SER A 241 -20.03 11.77 16.87
CA SER A 241 -19.47 13.01 17.38
C SER A 241 -17.95 12.99 17.60
N TRP A 242 -17.35 11.80 17.67
CA TRP A 242 -15.91 11.62 17.82
C TRP A 242 -15.16 11.51 16.50
N GLN A 243 -15.88 11.50 15.39
CA GLN A 243 -15.33 11.32 14.06
C GLN A 243 -15.50 12.56 13.21
N TRP A 244 -14.66 12.66 12.20
CA TRP A 244 -14.89 13.63 11.13
C TRP A 244 -16.23 13.34 10.45
N LYS A 245 -16.90 14.41 10.02
CA LYS A 245 -18.12 14.24 9.23
C LYS A 245 -17.83 13.50 7.94
N GLN A 246 -18.81 12.75 7.44
CA GLN A 246 -18.65 12.01 6.19
C GLN A 246 -18.20 12.90 5.02
N GLN A 247 -18.74 14.11 4.93
CA GLN A 247 -18.39 15.07 3.87
C GLN A 247 -16.91 15.48 3.94
N ASP A 248 -16.39 15.69 5.13
CA ASP A 248 -14.99 16.07 5.33
C ASP A 248 -14.05 14.91 4.97
N LYS A 249 -14.44 13.67 5.33
CA LYS A 249 -13.72 12.45 4.94
C LYS A 249 -13.71 12.27 3.41
N ILE A 250 -14.86 12.53 2.75
CA ILE A 250 -14.99 12.47 1.29
C ILE A 250 -14.06 13.50 0.63
N ALA A 251 -14.07 14.74 1.12
CA ALA A 251 -13.24 15.81 0.56
C ALA A 251 -11.73 15.56 0.72
N ALA A 252 -11.32 14.84 1.76
CA ALA A 252 -9.92 14.53 2.06
C ALA A 252 -9.43 13.20 1.43
N ALA A 253 -10.31 12.40 0.83
CA ALA A 253 -9.98 11.11 0.26
C ALA A 253 -9.62 11.19 -1.23
N ASP A 254 -8.74 10.29 -1.68
CA ASP A 254 -8.33 10.13 -3.08
C ASP A 254 -9.33 9.34 -3.92
N LEU A 255 -10.10 8.47 -3.27
CA LEU A 255 -10.97 7.47 -3.89
C LEU A 255 -12.25 7.26 -3.06
N HIS A 256 -13.33 6.84 -3.74
CA HIS A 256 -14.61 6.59 -3.11
C HIS A 256 -15.20 5.25 -3.56
N ILE A 257 -15.88 4.56 -2.64
CA ILE A 257 -16.70 3.36 -2.92
C ILE A 257 -18.10 3.65 -2.40
N ARG A 258 -19.10 3.61 -3.25
CA ARG A 258 -20.50 3.81 -2.83
C ARG A 258 -21.08 2.50 -2.30
N ASN A 259 -21.83 2.58 -1.21
CA ASN A 259 -22.51 1.43 -0.61
C ASN A 259 -23.92 1.84 -0.13
N ALA A 260 -24.76 2.25 -1.07
CA ALA A 260 -26.12 2.69 -0.77
C ALA A 260 -27.21 1.69 -1.19
N GLY A 261 -26.85 0.66 -1.95
CA GLY A 261 -27.81 -0.26 -2.56
C GLY A 261 -27.64 -1.72 -2.11
N SER A 262 -27.91 -2.61 -3.06
CA SER A 262 -27.80 -4.07 -2.90
C SER A 262 -26.36 -4.57 -2.80
N LEU A 263 -26.18 -5.86 -2.49
CA LEU A 263 -24.87 -6.49 -2.47
C LEU A 263 -24.28 -6.61 -3.88
N ASP A 264 -25.10 -6.80 -4.90
CA ASP A 264 -24.66 -6.86 -6.31
C ASP A 264 -24.18 -5.48 -6.80
N GLU A 265 -24.86 -4.40 -6.42
CA GLU A 265 -24.39 -3.04 -6.68
C GLU A 265 -23.07 -2.75 -5.98
N LEU A 266 -22.88 -3.25 -4.75
CA LEU A 266 -21.61 -3.13 -4.05
C LEU A 266 -20.49 -3.92 -4.74
N ASP A 267 -20.79 -5.09 -5.30
CA ASP A 267 -19.82 -5.85 -6.11
C ASP A 267 -19.36 -5.07 -7.32
N ALA A 268 -20.30 -4.43 -8.05
CA ALA A 268 -20.00 -3.56 -9.18
C ALA A 268 -19.17 -2.32 -8.78
N GLU A 269 -19.47 -1.70 -7.64
CA GLU A 269 -18.69 -0.56 -7.12
C GLU A 269 -17.25 -0.97 -6.73
N VAL A 270 -17.07 -2.17 -6.16
CA VAL A 270 -15.73 -2.70 -5.86
C VAL A 270 -14.96 -3.03 -7.14
N ASP A 271 -15.62 -3.57 -8.18
CA ASP A 271 -14.99 -3.81 -9.48
C ASP A 271 -14.56 -2.49 -10.15
N ALA A 272 -15.41 -1.47 -10.13
CA ALA A 272 -15.10 -0.14 -10.64
C ALA A 272 -13.94 0.52 -9.86
N PHE A 273 -13.90 0.32 -8.56
CA PHE A 273 -12.79 0.76 -7.72
C PHE A 273 -11.47 0.10 -8.11
N CYS A 274 -11.45 -1.22 -8.30
CA CYS A 274 -10.28 -1.96 -8.75
C CYS A 274 -9.80 -1.47 -10.12
N ALA A 275 -10.72 -1.31 -11.08
CA ALA A 275 -10.42 -0.76 -12.40
C ALA A 275 -9.83 0.65 -12.33
N THR A 276 -10.33 1.50 -11.43
CA THR A 276 -9.78 2.86 -11.21
C THR A 276 -8.33 2.80 -10.69
N LEU A 277 -8.01 1.84 -9.83
CA LEU A 277 -6.64 1.64 -9.35
C LEU A 277 -5.69 1.23 -10.49
N GLU A 278 -6.11 0.31 -11.35
CA GLU A 278 -5.35 -0.16 -12.52
C GLU A 278 -5.13 0.97 -13.53
N GLU A 279 -6.18 1.75 -13.82
CA GLU A 279 -6.11 2.89 -14.73
C GLU A 279 -5.12 3.96 -14.25
N LYS A 280 -5.16 4.33 -12.97
CA LYS A 280 -4.20 5.29 -12.39
C LYS A 280 -2.75 4.79 -12.49
N GLU A 281 -2.52 3.47 -12.38
CA GLU A 281 -1.19 2.91 -12.59
C GLU A 281 -0.77 2.94 -14.07
N ARG A 282 -1.69 2.69 -14.98
CA ARG A 282 -1.44 2.82 -16.42
C ARG A 282 -1.07 4.24 -16.79
N GLU A 283 -1.85 5.24 -16.35
CA GLU A 283 -1.56 6.67 -16.58
C GLU A 283 -0.19 7.08 -16.03
N ARG A 284 0.19 6.59 -14.83
CA ARG A 284 1.51 6.84 -14.26
C ARG A 284 2.61 6.29 -15.15
N GLY A 285 2.43 5.08 -15.68
CA GLY A 285 3.36 4.45 -16.62
C GLY A 285 3.50 5.25 -17.91
N GLU A 286 2.40 5.72 -18.48
CA GLU A 286 2.40 6.54 -19.70
C GLU A 286 3.10 7.88 -19.48
N LYS A 287 2.85 8.55 -18.35
CA LYS A 287 3.53 9.81 -17.97
C LYS A 287 5.05 9.62 -17.83
N LEU A 288 5.48 8.52 -17.21
CA LEU A 288 6.90 8.19 -17.07
C LEU A 288 7.54 7.93 -18.45
N CYS A 289 6.90 7.15 -19.31
CA CYS A 289 7.40 6.90 -20.66
C CYS A 289 7.45 8.17 -21.53
N ALA A 290 6.49 9.07 -21.38
CA ALA A 290 6.48 10.36 -22.06
C ALA A 290 7.64 11.27 -21.57
N ALA A 291 7.87 11.32 -20.27
CA ALA A 291 8.98 12.07 -19.68
C ALA A 291 10.33 11.50 -20.13
N TRP A 292 10.46 10.17 -20.20
CA TRP A 292 11.64 9.48 -20.72
C TRP A 292 11.94 9.86 -22.18
N ARG A 293 10.95 9.77 -23.06
CA ARG A 293 11.08 10.18 -24.47
C ARG A 293 11.54 11.64 -24.59
N LYS A 294 10.90 12.55 -23.84
CA LYS A 294 11.23 13.97 -23.83
C LYS A 294 12.68 14.23 -23.36
N PHE A 295 13.12 13.55 -22.32
CA PHE A 295 14.49 13.65 -21.80
C PHE A 295 15.52 13.28 -22.85
N TRP A 296 15.32 12.17 -23.57
CA TRP A 296 16.26 11.71 -24.58
C TRP A 296 16.17 12.47 -25.90
N SER A 297 15.00 12.99 -26.30
CA SER A 297 14.85 13.82 -27.50
C SER A 297 15.39 15.26 -27.31
N GLY A 298 15.40 15.76 -26.07
CA GLY A 298 15.95 17.11 -25.77
C GLY A 298 17.50 17.18 -25.74
N GLY A 299 18.17 16.02 -25.71
CA GLY A 299 19.63 15.92 -25.68
C GLY A 299 20.30 16.13 -27.05
N GLU A 300 19.56 16.21 -28.15
CA GLU A 300 20.11 16.46 -29.47
C GLU A 300 20.57 17.92 -29.73
N SER A 301 20.25 18.85 -28.80
CA SER A 301 20.59 20.30 -28.96
C SER A 301 21.82 20.73 -28.19
N GLN A 302 22.58 19.84 -27.54
CA GLN A 302 23.79 20.20 -26.76
C GLN A 302 25.00 19.28 -27.04
N ALA A 303 25.12 18.71 -28.22
CA ALA A 303 26.31 17.99 -28.63
C ALA A 303 27.06 18.73 -29.76
#